data_af6f5464467a428c9b750e75a14b5826
#
_entry.id   af6f5464467a428c9b750e75a14b5826
#
_cell.length_a   1.000
_cell.length_b   1.000
_cell.length_c   1.000
_cell.angle_alpha   90.00
_cell.angle_beta   90.00
_cell.angle_gamma   90.00
#
_symmetry.space_group_name_H-M   'P 1'
#
loop_
_entity.id
_entity.type
_entity.pdbx_description
1 polymer ?
#
loop_
_entity_poly.entity_id
_entity_poly.type
_entity_poly.pdbx_seq_one_letter_code
_entity_poly.pdbx_strand_id
1 'polypeptide(L)'
;MLREGDVDLGAFTPAQLNDPKLMALAERITVIADDNPDLAAFVPAFALARLMDGTMLRVDVKQQFGSPEWPLTLDEQLEKARRCFTLGGLKEGLVPQLHALVMRLNAINDVAGSLARTLG
;
A
#
# COMPACT_ATOMS: atom_id res chain seq x y z
N MET A 1 2.28 -4.66 -10.11
CA MET A 1 3.28 -5.60 -9.59
C MET A 1 3.93 -6.44 -10.70
N LEU A 2 3.25 -7.34 -11.38
CA LEU A 2 3.86 -8.13 -12.48
C LEU A 2 4.38 -7.27 -13.65
N ARG A 3 3.85 -6.09 -13.86
CA ARG A 3 4.25 -5.17 -14.93
C ARG A 3 5.24 -4.08 -14.49
N GLU A 4 5.09 -3.58 -13.28
CA GLU A 4 5.77 -2.35 -12.82
C GLU A 4 6.62 -2.59 -11.57
N GLY A 5 6.63 -3.83 -11.04
CA GLY A 5 7.43 -4.21 -9.88
C GLY A 5 6.85 -3.77 -8.53
N ASP A 6 5.98 -2.77 -8.51
CA ASP A 6 5.30 -2.26 -7.31
C ASP A 6 3.84 -1.93 -7.61
N VAL A 7 3.04 -1.77 -6.57
CA VAL A 7 1.65 -1.32 -6.64
C VAL A 7 1.50 -0.10 -5.75
N ASP A 8 1.28 1.04 -6.37
CA ASP A 8 0.92 2.27 -5.68
C ASP A 8 -0.52 2.68 -5.98
N LEU A 9 -0.94 3.83 -5.44
CA LEU A 9 -2.29 4.35 -5.66
C LEU A 9 -2.55 4.74 -7.13
N GLY A 10 -1.52 5.05 -7.91
CA GLY A 10 -1.61 5.33 -9.35
C GLY A 10 -2.11 4.14 -10.16
N ALA A 11 -1.88 2.90 -9.67
CA ALA A 11 -2.37 1.68 -10.31
C ALA A 11 -3.89 1.55 -10.33
N PHE A 12 -4.61 2.32 -9.51
CA PHE A 12 -6.07 2.27 -9.39
C PHE A 12 -6.79 3.41 -10.14
N THR A 13 -6.10 4.10 -11.03
CA THR A 13 -6.73 5.11 -11.88
C THR A 13 -7.65 4.46 -12.93
N PRO A 14 -8.70 5.14 -13.40
CA PRO A 14 -9.59 4.60 -14.43
C PRO A 14 -8.85 4.16 -15.71
N ALA A 15 -7.76 4.85 -16.06
CA ALA A 15 -6.94 4.50 -17.22
C ALA A 15 -6.22 3.16 -17.03
N GLN A 16 -5.67 2.91 -15.84
CA GLN A 16 -4.98 1.65 -15.52
C GLN A 16 -5.98 0.49 -15.37
N LEU A 17 -7.12 0.72 -14.72
CA LEU A 17 -8.15 -0.30 -14.53
C LEU A 17 -8.80 -0.75 -15.85
N ASN A 18 -8.77 0.09 -16.90
CA ASN A 18 -9.29 -0.22 -18.22
C ASN A 18 -8.18 -0.57 -19.24
N ASP A 19 -6.93 -0.74 -18.83
CA ASP A 19 -5.84 -1.15 -19.74
C ASP A 19 -6.08 -2.60 -20.21
N PRO A 20 -6.28 -2.83 -21.54
CA PRO A 20 -6.55 -4.16 -22.07
C PRO A 20 -5.43 -5.18 -21.78
N LYS A 21 -4.18 -4.73 -21.67
CA LYS A 21 -3.05 -5.60 -21.33
C LYS A 21 -3.09 -6.05 -19.88
N LEU A 22 -3.53 -5.15 -18.99
CA LEU A 22 -3.73 -5.48 -17.59
C LEU A 22 -4.90 -6.44 -17.41
N MET A 23 -6.00 -6.20 -18.10
CA MET A 23 -7.16 -7.09 -18.10
C MET A 23 -6.83 -8.49 -18.61
N ALA A 24 -6.14 -8.61 -19.73
CA ALA A 24 -5.69 -9.89 -20.27
C ALA A 24 -4.73 -10.64 -19.32
N LEU A 25 -3.94 -9.92 -18.52
CA LEU A 25 -3.13 -10.54 -17.47
C LEU A 25 -4.00 -11.00 -16.28
N ALA A 26 -4.98 -10.21 -15.89
CA ALA A 26 -5.88 -10.54 -14.80
C ALA A 26 -6.71 -11.80 -15.08
N GLU A 27 -7.14 -12.02 -16.34
CA GLU A 27 -7.84 -13.24 -16.79
C GLU A 27 -7.02 -14.53 -16.58
N ARG A 28 -5.71 -14.42 -16.45
CA ARG A 28 -4.81 -15.55 -16.20
C ARG A 28 -4.63 -15.87 -14.71
N ILE A 29 -5.24 -15.08 -13.84
CA ILE A 29 -5.13 -15.22 -12.39
C ILE A 29 -6.38 -15.94 -11.88
N THR A 30 -6.19 -17.05 -11.18
CA THR A 30 -7.24 -17.75 -10.47
C THR A 30 -7.08 -17.54 -8.98
N VAL A 31 -8.11 -17.01 -8.34
CA VAL A 31 -8.16 -16.88 -6.89
C VAL A 31 -8.81 -18.13 -6.31
N ILE A 32 -8.13 -18.76 -5.36
CA ILE A 32 -8.62 -19.94 -4.67
C ILE A 32 -8.84 -19.53 -3.21
N ALA A 33 -10.09 -19.69 -2.74
CA ALA A 33 -10.39 -19.52 -1.33
C ALA A 33 -9.80 -20.69 -0.53
N ASP A 34 -9.28 -20.41 0.65
CA ASP A 34 -8.87 -21.43 1.61
C ASP A 34 -10.03 -21.73 2.59
N ASP A 35 -9.81 -22.75 3.43
CA ASP A 35 -10.80 -23.17 4.46
C ASP A 35 -10.58 -22.41 5.79
N ASN A 36 -9.91 -21.26 5.79
CA ASN A 36 -9.67 -20.50 7.00
C ASN A 36 -11.00 -19.96 7.57
N PRO A 37 -11.38 -20.35 8.79
CA PRO A 37 -12.65 -19.91 9.40
C PRO A 37 -12.65 -18.43 9.82
N ASP A 38 -11.46 -17.80 9.93
CA ASP A 38 -11.34 -16.39 10.25
C ASP A 38 -11.45 -15.54 8.99
N LEU A 39 -12.63 -15.00 8.73
CA LEU A 39 -12.90 -14.13 7.57
C LEU A 39 -12.14 -12.82 7.58
N ALA A 40 -11.52 -12.42 8.69
CA ALA A 40 -10.67 -11.23 8.80
C ALA A 40 -9.19 -11.55 8.62
N ALA A 41 -8.80 -12.81 8.51
CA ALA A 41 -7.42 -13.20 8.31
C ALA A 41 -7.00 -13.02 6.85
N PHE A 42 -6.07 -12.10 6.63
CA PHE A 42 -5.42 -11.92 5.32
C PHE A 42 -4.17 -12.79 5.15
N VAL A 43 -3.71 -13.45 6.20
CA VAL A 43 -2.52 -14.29 6.24
C VAL A 43 -2.78 -15.53 7.13
N PRO A 44 -2.12 -16.66 6.86
CA PRO A 44 -1.16 -16.87 5.77
C PRO A 44 -1.83 -16.94 4.39
N ALA A 45 -1.09 -16.52 3.37
CA ALA A 45 -1.52 -16.62 1.97
C ALA A 45 -0.34 -17.09 1.11
N PHE A 46 -0.60 -17.57 -0.08
CA PHE A 46 0.45 -17.89 -1.04
C PHE A 46 0.04 -17.56 -2.47
N ALA A 47 1.02 -17.34 -3.32
CA ALA A 47 0.82 -17.22 -4.75
C ALA A 47 1.71 -18.23 -5.49
N LEU A 48 1.15 -18.84 -6.53
CA LEU A 48 1.87 -19.72 -7.47
C LEU A 48 1.84 -19.07 -8.84
N ALA A 49 3.00 -19.03 -9.52
CA ALA A 49 3.08 -18.59 -10.90
C ALA A 49 3.81 -19.64 -11.73
N ARG A 50 3.22 -20.03 -12.86
CA ARG A 50 3.86 -20.86 -13.87
C ARG A 50 4.35 -19.99 -15.01
N LEU A 51 5.65 -19.95 -15.22
CA LEU A 51 6.28 -19.22 -16.30
C LEU A 51 6.13 -19.94 -17.64
N MET A 52 6.45 -19.24 -18.75
CA MET A 52 6.34 -19.77 -20.10
C MET A 52 7.31 -20.94 -20.37
N ASP A 53 8.44 -20.98 -19.68
CA ASP A 53 9.43 -22.06 -19.74
C ASP A 53 9.06 -23.27 -18.86
N GLY A 54 7.90 -23.23 -18.20
CA GLY A 54 7.42 -24.27 -17.29
C GLY A 54 7.89 -24.12 -15.84
N THR A 55 8.76 -23.17 -15.55
CA THR A 55 9.23 -22.90 -14.18
C THR A 55 8.05 -22.52 -13.26
N MET A 56 8.03 -23.10 -12.07
CA MET A 56 7.07 -22.78 -11.03
C MET A 56 7.71 -21.86 -9.98
N LEU A 57 7.08 -20.72 -9.76
CA LEU A 57 7.44 -19.80 -8.68
C LEU A 57 6.39 -19.88 -7.60
N ARG A 58 6.82 -19.88 -6.33
CA ARG A 58 5.94 -19.82 -5.16
C ARG A 58 6.38 -18.69 -4.25
N VAL A 59 5.43 -17.92 -3.78
CA VAL A 59 5.62 -16.91 -2.74
C VAL A 59 4.63 -17.20 -1.61
N ASP A 60 5.14 -17.33 -0.41
CA ASP A 60 4.33 -17.51 0.81
C ASP A 60 4.37 -16.21 1.62
N VAL A 61 3.19 -15.70 1.98
CA VAL A 61 3.02 -14.53 2.83
C VAL A 61 2.56 -15.01 4.21
N LYS A 62 3.48 -15.04 5.16
CA LYS A 62 3.22 -15.53 6.52
C LYS A 62 2.71 -14.43 7.44
N GLN A 63 3.10 -13.20 7.19
CA GLN A 63 2.77 -12.03 8.00
C GLN A 63 2.43 -10.85 7.09
N GLN A 64 1.52 -10.02 7.53
CA GLN A 64 1.14 -8.82 6.80
C GLN A 64 2.16 -7.71 7.08
N PHE A 65 2.69 -7.08 6.01
CA PHE A 65 3.55 -5.92 6.12
C PHE A 65 2.80 -4.75 6.78
N GLY A 66 3.37 -4.19 7.83
CA GLY A 66 2.74 -3.19 8.68
C GLY A 66 1.98 -3.77 9.89
N SER A 67 1.97 -5.11 10.06
CA SER A 67 1.45 -5.74 11.28
C SER A 67 2.42 -5.56 12.47
N PRO A 68 2.01 -5.83 13.71
CA PRO A 68 2.90 -5.81 14.86
C PRO A 68 4.13 -6.73 14.73
N GLU A 69 3.98 -7.85 14.01
CA GLU A 69 5.04 -8.83 13.78
C GLU A 69 6.00 -8.41 12.66
N TRP A 70 5.56 -7.52 11.77
CA TRP A 70 6.36 -6.96 10.68
C TRP A 70 6.02 -5.47 10.48
N PRO A 71 6.41 -4.62 11.44
CA PRO A 71 6.04 -3.21 11.46
C PRO A 71 6.75 -2.42 10.35
N LEU A 72 6.07 -1.37 9.90
CA LEU A 72 6.71 -0.34 9.06
C LEU A 72 7.75 0.43 9.88
N THR A 73 8.90 0.65 9.31
CA THR A 73 9.87 1.62 9.80
C THR A 73 9.33 3.05 9.67
N LEU A 74 9.92 4.00 10.38
CA LEU A 74 9.54 5.41 10.24
C LEU A 74 9.74 5.91 8.81
N ASP A 75 10.85 5.54 8.17
CA ASP A 75 11.16 5.96 6.80
C ASP A 75 10.12 5.42 5.81
N GLU A 76 9.68 4.18 5.95
CA GLU A 76 8.62 3.59 5.12
C GLU A 76 7.27 4.28 5.35
N GLN A 77 6.95 4.65 6.59
CA GLN A 77 5.73 5.42 6.90
C GLN A 77 5.77 6.82 6.25
N LEU A 78 6.90 7.52 6.37
CA LEU A 78 7.07 8.84 5.77
C LEU A 78 7.06 8.76 4.24
N GLU A 79 7.66 7.73 3.65
CA GLU A 79 7.63 7.52 2.21
C GLU A 79 6.20 7.25 1.71
N LYS A 80 5.45 6.43 2.41
CA LYS A 80 4.01 6.23 2.12
C LYS A 80 3.23 7.55 2.18
N ALA A 81 3.49 8.36 3.19
CA ALA A 81 2.86 9.68 3.31
C ALA A 81 3.23 10.60 2.14
N ARG A 82 4.50 10.64 1.69
CA ARG A 82 4.92 11.43 0.52
C ARG A 82 4.16 11.02 -0.74
N ARG A 83 4.10 9.72 -1.02
CA ARG A 83 3.35 9.20 -2.19
C ARG A 83 1.87 9.57 -2.13
N CYS A 84 1.23 9.47 -0.97
CA CYS A 84 -0.16 9.90 -0.79
C CYS A 84 -0.33 11.40 -1.02
N PHE A 85 0.59 12.24 -0.53
CA PHE A 85 0.54 13.69 -0.72
C PHE A 85 0.71 14.07 -2.18
N THR A 86 1.70 13.50 -2.86
CA THR A 86 1.94 13.72 -4.30
C THR A 86 0.69 13.36 -5.12
N LEU A 87 0.09 12.20 -4.86
CA LEU A 87 -1.11 11.78 -5.57
C LEU A 87 -2.32 12.66 -5.26
N GLY A 88 -2.45 13.15 -4.02
CA GLY A 88 -3.48 14.09 -3.59
C GLY A 88 -3.24 15.53 -4.03
N GLY A 89 -2.16 15.81 -4.77
CA GLY A 89 -1.82 17.17 -5.22
C GLY A 89 -1.24 18.06 -4.11
N LEU A 90 -0.85 17.49 -2.98
CA LEU A 90 -0.20 18.21 -1.88
C LEU A 90 1.33 18.20 -2.05
N LYS A 91 1.98 19.19 -1.45
CA LYS A 91 3.45 19.29 -1.49
C LYS A 91 4.07 18.25 -0.55
N GLU A 92 5.01 17.46 -1.05
CA GLU A 92 5.74 16.47 -0.24
C GLU A 92 6.47 17.09 0.97
N GLY A 93 6.92 18.33 0.87
CA GLY A 93 7.55 19.09 1.96
C GLY A 93 6.65 19.31 3.19
N LEU A 94 5.35 19.07 3.07
CA LEU A 94 4.42 19.12 4.20
C LEU A 94 4.51 17.86 5.09
N VAL A 95 5.01 16.74 4.57
CA VAL A 95 5.09 15.49 5.32
C VAL A 95 5.93 15.60 6.60
N PRO A 96 7.16 16.16 6.59
CA PRO A 96 7.93 16.38 7.81
C PRO A 96 7.21 17.30 8.81
N GLN A 97 6.50 18.33 8.32
CA GLN A 97 5.76 19.26 9.18
C GLN A 97 4.57 18.56 9.86
N LEU A 98 3.81 17.78 9.09
CA LEU A 98 2.72 16.96 9.63
C LEU A 98 3.23 15.93 10.64
N HIS A 99 4.32 15.24 10.32
CA HIS A 99 4.95 14.31 11.26
C HIS A 99 5.34 15.00 12.57
N ALA A 100 6.04 16.14 12.50
CA ALA A 100 6.42 16.91 13.69
C ALA A 100 5.21 17.40 14.52
N LEU A 101 4.08 17.68 13.87
CA LEU A 101 2.83 18.04 14.53
C LEU A 101 2.22 16.82 15.23
N VAL A 102 2.14 15.68 14.55
CA VAL A 102 1.60 14.42 15.10
C VAL A 102 2.40 13.97 16.32
N MET A 103 3.72 14.05 16.27
CA MET A 103 4.59 13.67 17.40
C MET A 103 4.43 14.55 18.65
N ARG A 104 3.75 15.70 18.55
CA ARG A 104 3.47 16.63 19.66
C ARG A 104 1.98 16.80 19.93
N LEU A 105 1.13 15.93 19.41
CA LEU A 105 -0.33 16.05 19.47
C LEU A 105 -0.84 16.23 20.91
N ASN A 106 -0.26 15.55 21.88
CA ASN A 106 -0.61 15.63 23.30
C ASN A 106 -0.24 16.98 23.96
N ALA A 107 0.61 17.79 23.33
CA ALA A 107 1.03 19.11 23.81
C ALA A 107 0.36 20.27 23.04
N ILE A 108 -0.55 19.97 22.12
CA ILE A 108 -1.22 20.97 21.28
C ILE A 108 -2.64 21.23 21.79
N ASN A 109 -2.93 22.47 22.18
CA ASN A 109 -4.26 22.87 22.66
C ASN A 109 -5.29 23.02 21.53
N ASP A 110 -4.86 23.39 20.31
CA ASP A 110 -5.70 23.56 19.12
C ASP A 110 -5.14 22.72 17.97
N VAL A 111 -5.53 21.45 17.93
CA VAL A 111 -5.11 20.50 16.90
C VAL A 111 -5.67 20.88 15.52
N ALA A 112 -6.95 21.25 15.46
CA ALA A 112 -7.62 21.61 14.20
C ALA A 112 -6.99 22.83 13.54
N GLY A 113 -6.78 23.90 14.30
CA GLY A 113 -6.10 25.09 13.79
C GLY A 113 -4.64 24.86 13.43
N SER A 114 -3.94 23.97 14.15
CA SER A 114 -2.56 23.60 13.82
C SER A 114 -2.49 22.79 12.52
N LEU A 115 -3.40 21.87 12.30
CA LEU A 115 -3.53 21.12 11.03
C LEU A 115 -3.85 22.06 9.87
N ALA A 116 -4.84 22.95 10.03
CA ALA A 116 -5.22 23.93 9.01
C ALA A 116 -4.03 24.79 8.59
N ARG A 117 -3.24 25.30 9.54
CA ARG A 117 -2.02 26.08 9.24
C ARG A 117 -0.91 25.27 8.57
N THR A 118 -0.81 23.98 8.86
CA THR A 118 0.21 23.11 8.28
C THR A 118 -0.14 22.72 6.86
N LEU A 119 -1.40 22.47 6.56
CA LEU A 119 -1.87 21.99 5.26
C LEU A 119 -2.19 23.13 4.27
N GLY A 120 -2.28 24.36 4.73
CA GLY A 120 -2.51 25.54 3.90
C GLY A 120 -3.94 25.90 3.79
#